data_ccdbcb9f986a6bc693ad088a2b1b52e2
#
_entry.id   ccdbcb9f986a6bc693ad088a2b1b52e2
#
_cell.length_a   1.000
_cell.length_b   1.000
_cell.length_c   1.000
_cell.angle_alpha   90.00
_cell.angle_beta   90.00
_cell.angle_gamma   90.00
#
_symmetry.space_group_name_H-M   'P 1'
#
loop_
_entity.id
_entity.type
_entity.pdbx_description
1 polymer ?
#
loop_
_entity_poly.entity_id
_entity_poly.type
_entity_poly.pdbx_seq_one_letter_code
_entity_poly.pdbx_strand_id
1 'polypeptide(L)'
;MGHSHSHSHDHGVGEQTATGAHRGRLLIVFFIYLLIILAELIGAWWANSLALVAEAMHMTVDSSGILIALIAAWLATRKASPRRTYGWMRAEIIAVLINCFLLLGVGVFIAYEAVDRWINPPQVHGVGVIGFAVVGVIGSAVSLFLLAGGQKESLNVKAAFLEVMSDGIGAAGIIL
;
A
#
# COMPACT_ATOMS: atom_id res chain seq x y z
N MET A 1 50.24 -20.53 13.31
CA MET A 1 48.83 -20.98 13.32
C MET A 1 47.96 -19.74 13.33
N GLY A 2 47.53 -19.27 12.17
CA GLY A 2 46.69 -18.08 12.03
C GLY A 2 45.28 -18.52 11.67
N HIS A 3 44.31 -18.26 12.56
CA HIS A 3 42.91 -18.46 12.27
C HIS A 3 42.36 -17.22 11.58
N SER A 4 42.11 -17.34 10.26
CA SER A 4 41.40 -16.35 9.47
C SER A 4 39.91 -16.56 9.69
N HIS A 5 39.25 -15.68 10.46
CA HIS A 5 37.79 -15.62 10.52
C HIS A 5 37.31 -14.73 9.37
N SER A 6 36.86 -15.37 8.30
CA SER A 6 36.12 -14.75 7.21
C SER A 6 34.67 -14.57 7.67
N HIS A 7 34.29 -13.36 8.12
CA HIS A 7 32.91 -12.96 8.27
C HIS A 7 32.38 -12.51 6.91
N SER A 8 31.80 -13.43 6.15
CA SER A 8 30.99 -13.08 4.99
C SER A 8 29.64 -12.55 5.48
N HIS A 9 29.45 -11.24 5.41
CA HIS A 9 28.14 -10.59 5.60
C HIS A 9 27.27 -10.87 4.38
N ASP A 10 26.58 -12.00 4.38
CA ASP A 10 25.60 -12.39 3.36
C ASP A 10 24.20 -11.84 3.69
N HIS A 11 24.11 -10.54 3.97
CA HIS A 11 22.85 -9.88 4.34
C HIS A 11 21.99 -9.45 3.13
N GLY A 12 22.48 -9.53 1.91
CA GLY A 12 21.76 -9.03 0.73
C GLY A 12 20.98 -10.09 -0.06
N VAL A 13 21.46 -11.34 -0.07
CA VAL A 13 20.91 -12.40 -0.93
C VAL A 13 19.66 -13.04 -0.31
N GLY A 14 19.60 -13.18 1.01
CA GLY A 14 18.47 -13.80 1.72
C GLY A 14 17.19 -12.96 1.66
N GLU A 15 17.31 -11.64 1.75
CA GLU A 15 16.16 -10.73 1.72
C GLU A 15 15.54 -10.61 0.31
N GLN A 16 16.37 -10.62 -0.74
CA GLN A 16 15.93 -10.62 -2.14
C GLN A 16 15.21 -11.91 -2.53
N THR A 17 15.65 -13.06 -2.00
CA THR A 17 15.00 -14.36 -2.24
C THR A 17 13.69 -14.50 -1.48
N ALA A 18 13.58 -13.97 -0.24
CA ALA A 18 12.36 -13.98 0.55
C ALA A 18 11.25 -13.14 -0.12
N THR A 19 11.55 -11.93 -0.60
CA THR A 19 10.59 -11.10 -1.33
C THR A 19 10.19 -11.76 -2.66
N GLY A 20 11.11 -12.44 -3.35
CA GLY A 20 10.83 -13.19 -4.57
C GLY A 20 9.84 -14.35 -4.35
N ALA A 21 9.97 -15.09 -3.25
CA ALA A 21 9.08 -16.18 -2.89
C ALA A 21 7.64 -15.70 -2.60
N HIS A 22 7.48 -14.46 -2.11
CA HIS A 22 6.17 -13.89 -1.77
C HIS A 22 5.57 -12.99 -2.86
N ARG A 23 6.24 -12.84 -4.01
CA ARG A 23 5.80 -11.98 -5.11
C ARG A 23 4.38 -12.26 -5.58
N GLY A 24 4.00 -13.55 -5.67
CA GLY A 24 2.65 -13.95 -6.07
C GLY A 24 1.57 -13.43 -5.10
N ARG A 25 1.84 -13.49 -3.80
CA ARG A 25 0.92 -12.99 -2.76
C ARG A 25 0.77 -11.47 -2.83
N LEU A 26 1.89 -10.75 -2.99
CA LEU A 26 1.88 -9.28 -3.14
C LEU A 26 1.11 -8.84 -4.39
N LEU A 27 1.24 -9.56 -5.52
CA LEU A 27 0.45 -9.29 -6.72
C LEU A 27 -1.04 -9.50 -6.50
N ILE A 28 -1.44 -10.59 -5.83
CA ILE A 28 -2.86 -10.84 -5.53
C ILE A 28 -3.40 -9.72 -4.64
N VAL A 29 -2.68 -9.33 -3.59
CA VAL A 29 -3.08 -8.24 -2.70
C VAL A 29 -3.18 -6.91 -3.47
N PHE A 30 -2.23 -6.60 -4.34
CA PHE A 30 -2.29 -5.41 -5.18
C PHE A 30 -3.55 -5.37 -6.06
N PHE A 31 -3.94 -6.50 -6.66
CA PHE A 31 -5.17 -6.57 -7.45
C PHE A 31 -6.43 -6.45 -6.58
N ILE A 32 -6.43 -7.01 -5.36
CA ILE A 32 -7.53 -6.83 -4.41
C ILE A 32 -7.67 -5.34 -4.06
N TYR A 33 -6.56 -4.65 -3.78
CA TYR A 33 -6.54 -3.20 -3.52
C TYR A 33 -7.11 -2.39 -4.68
N LEU A 34 -6.71 -2.72 -5.91
CA LEU A 34 -7.24 -2.05 -7.09
C LEU A 34 -8.77 -2.21 -7.20
N LEU A 35 -9.29 -3.38 -6.89
CA LEU A 35 -10.74 -3.64 -6.89
C LEU A 35 -11.46 -2.86 -5.77
N ILE A 36 -10.86 -2.79 -4.57
CA ILE A 36 -11.43 -2.00 -3.45
C ILE A 36 -11.46 -0.53 -3.81
N ILE A 37 -10.35 0.04 -4.30
CA ILE A 37 -10.26 1.43 -4.73
C ILE A 37 -11.34 1.76 -5.77
N LEU A 38 -11.52 0.90 -6.77
CA LEU A 38 -12.56 1.08 -7.79
C LEU A 38 -13.97 1.03 -7.18
N ALA A 39 -14.23 0.09 -6.28
CA ALA A 39 -15.52 -0.01 -5.60
C ALA A 39 -15.80 1.23 -4.75
N GLU A 40 -14.82 1.71 -3.98
CA GLU A 40 -14.95 2.90 -3.14
C GLU A 40 -15.11 4.18 -3.95
N LEU A 41 -14.41 4.35 -5.08
CA LEU A 41 -14.61 5.48 -5.99
C LEU A 41 -16.02 5.50 -6.58
N ILE A 42 -16.53 4.33 -7.00
CA ILE A 42 -17.90 4.20 -7.49
C ILE A 42 -18.89 4.52 -6.36
N GLY A 43 -18.65 3.98 -5.17
CA GLY A 43 -19.45 4.24 -3.97
C GLY A 43 -19.43 5.70 -3.54
N ALA A 44 -18.26 6.33 -3.57
CA ALA A 44 -18.07 7.74 -3.26
C ALA A 44 -18.90 8.64 -4.17
N TRP A 45 -18.85 8.36 -5.48
CA TRP A 45 -19.63 9.10 -6.46
C TRP A 45 -21.14 8.86 -6.29
N TRP A 46 -21.55 7.62 -6.08
CA TRP A 46 -22.96 7.27 -5.94
C TRP A 46 -23.58 7.74 -4.62
N ALA A 47 -22.85 7.59 -3.51
CA ALA A 47 -23.31 7.96 -2.17
C ALA A 47 -23.00 9.42 -1.81
N ASN A 48 -22.28 10.17 -2.66
CA ASN A 48 -21.78 11.53 -2.42
C ASN A 48 -21.00 11.65 -1.10
N SER A 49 -20.18 10.64 -0.79
CA SER A 49 -19.45 10.51 0.47
C SER A 49 -17.99 10.93 0.33
N LEU A 50 -17.61 12.00 1.07
CA LEU A 50 -16.21 12.41 1.17
C LEU A 50 -15.35 11.38 1.90
N ALA A 51 -15.92 10.65 2.86
CA ALA A 51 -15.17 9.62 3.59
C ALA A 51 -14.70 8.50 2.66
N LEU A 52 -15.56 8.02 1.73
CA LEU A 52 -15.15 7.04 0.73
C LEU A 52 -14.15 7.60 -0.28
N VAL A 53 -14.25 8.91 -0.64
CA VAL A 53 -13.23 9.55 -1.49
C VAL A 53 -11.89 9.58 -0.77
N ALA A 54 -11.88 9.97 0.51
CA ALA A 54 -10.66 10.05 1.32
C ALA A 54 -9.99 8.68 1.43
N GLU A 55 -10.76 7.64 1.72
CA GLU A 55 -10.27 6.25 1.83
C GLU A 55 -9.70 5.76 0.50
N ALA A 56 -10.44 5.89 -0.61
CA ALA A 56 -9.98 5.48 -1.93
C ALA A 56 -8.70 6.22 -2.36
N MET A 57 -8.59 7.51 -2.06
CA MET A 57 -7.39 8.30 -2.38
C MET A 57 -6.20 7.88 -1.51
N HIS A 58 -6.41 7.63 -0.22
CA HIS A 58 -5.40 7.13 0.69
C HIS A 58 -4.88 5.76 0.21
N MET A 59 -5.76 4.79 -0.01
CA MET A 59 -5.40 3.47 -0.54
C MET A 59 -4.70 3.54 -1.90
N THR A 60 -5.03 4.51 -2.75
CA THR A 60 -4.33 4.71 -4.04
C THR A 60 -2.87 5.11 -3.82
N VAL A 61 -2.60 5.99 -2.86
CA VAL A 61 -1.23 6.39 -2.52
C VAL A 61 -0.48 5.21 -1.91
N ASP A 62 -1.10 4.46 -1.00
CA ASP A 62 -0.47 3.33 -0.31
C ASP A 62 -0.21 2.17 -1.28
N SER A 63 -1.15 1.87 -2.18
CA SER A 63 -0.94 0.86 -3.23
C SER A 63 0.27 1.16 -4.13
N SER A 64 0.68 2.43 -4.24
CA SER A 64 1.91 2.82 -4.93
C SER A 64 3.16 2.25 -4.24
N GLY A 65 3.17 2.14 -2.91
CA GLY A 65 4.23 1.49 -2.13
C GLY A 65 4.37 0.01 -2.47
N ILE A 66 3.25 -0.72 -2.55
CA ILE A 66 3.22 -2.15 -2.98
C ILE A 66 3.74 -2.28 -4.41
N LEU A 67 3.34 -1.38 -5.31
CA LEU A 67 3.80 -1.37 -6.70
C LEU A 67 5.31 -1.14 -6.79
N ILE A 68 5.85 -0.19 -6.02
CA ILE A 68 7.29 0.08 -5.94
C ILE A 68 8.03 -1.16 -5.43
N ALA A 69 7.53 -1.82 -4.38
CA ALA A 69 8.11 -3.06 -3.85
C ALA A 69 8.11 -4.19 -4.90
N LEU A 70 7.05 -4.33 -5.69
CA LEU A 70 6.96 -5.29 -6.79
C LEU A 70 7.95 -4.97 -7.91
N ILE A 71 8.09 -3.70 -8.28
CA ILE A 71 9.07 -3.25 -9.29
C ILE A 71 10.49 -3.50 -8.79
N ALA A 72 10.79 -3.17 -7.53
CA ALA A 72 12.09 -3.42 -6.92
C ALA A 72 12.42 -4.92 -6.90
N ALA A 73 11.48 -5.77 -6.51
CA ALA A 73 11.64 -7.22 -6.54
C ALA A 73 11.88 -7.76 -7.96
N TRP A 74 11.21 -7.19 -8.97
CA TRP A 74 11.43 -7.55 -10.37
C TRP A 74 12.80 -7.08 -10.89
N LEU A 75 13.23 -5.87 -10.53
CA LEU A 75 14.55 -5.34 -10.90
C LEU A 75 15.69 -6.12 -10.24
N ALA A 76 15.50 -6.59 -9.02
CA ALA A 76 16.47 -7.43 -8.31
C ALA A 76 16.73 -8.77 -9.00
N THR A 77 15.80 -9.28 -9.83
CA THR A 77 16.01 -10.49 -10.64
C THR A 77 16.87 -10.22 -11.89
N ARG A 78 17.13 -8.96 -12.25
CA ARG A 78 17.96 -8.62 -13.40
C ARG A 78 19.44 -8.58 -13.03
N LYS A 79 20.30 -9.16 -13.89
CA LYS A 79 21.76 -9.17 -13.70
C LYS A 79 22.29 -7.73 -13.58
N ALA A 80 23.10 -7.48 -12.55
CA ALA A 80 23.79 -6.21 -12.36
C ALA A 80 24.65 -5.86 -13.60
N SER A 81 24.54 -4.62 -14.09
CA SER A 81 25.36 -4.12 -15.18
C SER A 81 26.57 -3.37 -14.62
N PRO A 82 27.79 -3.53 -15.18
CA PRO A 82 29.02 -2.86 -14.70
C PRO A 82 28.94 -1.31 -14.66
N ARG A 83 27.98 -0.74 -15.36
CA ARG A 83 27.78 0.74 -15.43
C ARG A 83 26.87 1.30 -14.33
N ARG A 84 26.31 0.48 -13.42
CA ARG A 84 25.36 0.91 -12.39
C ARG A 84 25.77 0.42 -11.01
N THR A 85 26.88 0.93 -10.50
CA THR A 85 27.48 0.56 -9.21
C THR A 85 26.64 0.97 -8.00
N TYR A 86 25.79 2.00 -8.10
CA TYR A 86 24.89 2.50 -7.02
C TYR A 86 23.41 2.13 -7.21
N GLY A 87 23.11 1.31 -8.20
CA GLY A 87 21.78 0.70 -8.39
C GLY A 87 20.60 1.69 -8.37
N TRP A 88 19.46 1.15 -8.01
CA TRP A 88 18.17 1.84 -7.96
C TRP A 88 17.84 2.47 -6.59
N MET A 89 18.78 2.45 -5.60
CA MET A 89 18.54 3.01 -4.26
C MET A 89 18.11 4.49 -4.28
N ARG A 90 18.64 5.28 -5.23
CA ARG A 90 18.21 6.69 -5.36
C ARG A 90 16.79 6.83 -5.91
N ALA A 91 16.37 5.92 -6.78
CA ALA A 91 15.02 5.90 -7.31
C ALA A 91 13.99 5.54 -6.22
N GLU A 92 14.34 4.66 -5.29
CA GLU A 92 13.52 4.31 -4.14
C GLU A 92 13.28 5.53 -3.22
N ILE A 93 14.32 6.29 -2.91
CA ILE A 93 14.20 7.52 -2.09
C ILE A 93 13.31 8.56 -2.80
N ILE A 94 13.49 8.75 -4.11
CA ILE A 94 12.66 9.68 -4.89
C ILE A 94 11.21 9.22 -4.91
N ALA A 95 10.97 7.92 -5.07
CA ALA A 95 9.62 7.35 -5.06
C ALA A 95 8.92 7.56 -3.71
N VAL A 96 9.62 7.36 -2.59
CA VAL A 96 9.10 7.65 -1.24
C VAL A 96 8.77 9.13 -1.09
N LEU A 97 9.65 10.04 -1.55
CA LEU A 97 9.37 11.48 -1.50
C LEU A 97 8.15 11.87 -2.32
N ILE A 98 8.00 11.33 -3.54
CA ILE A 98 6.83 11.57 -4.38
C ILE A 98 5.57 11.08 -3.65
N ASN A 99 5.61 9.90 -3.04
CA ASN A 99 4.50 9.34 -2.27
C ASN A 99 4.09 10.25 -1.10
N CYS A 100 5.06 10.76 -0.34
CA CYS A 100 4.80 11.72 0.74
C CYS A 100 4.13 13.00 0.24
N PHE A 101 4.57 13.55 -0.91
CA PHE A 101 3.96 14.73 -1.50
C PHE A 101 2.54 14.46 -2.03
N LEU A 102 2.31 13.29 -2.61
CA LEU A 102 0.97 12.88 -3.03
C LEU A 102 0.03 12.76 -1.83
N LEU A 103 0.46 12.11 -0.75
CA LEU A 103 -0.32 11.98 0.48
C LEU A 103 -0.64 13.35 1.10
N LEU A 104 0.34 14.25 1.14
CA LEU A 104 0.13 15.63 1.60
C LEU A 104 -0.90 16.36 0.72
N GLY A 105 -0.80 16.22 -0.60
CA GLY A 105 -1.74 16.81 -1.56
C GLY A 105 -3.16 16.28 -1.37
N VAL A 106 -3.32 14.97 -1.19
CA VAL A 106 -4.60 14.34 -0.86
C VAL A 106 -5.15 14.89 0.45
N GLY A 107 -4.33 14.98 1.51
CA GLY A 107 -4.76 15.52 2.80
C GLY A 107 -5.25 16.96 2.70
N VAL A 108 -4.54 17.82 1.96
CA VAL A 108 -4.96 19.22 1.72
C VAL A 108 -6.27 19.27 0.93
N PHE A 109 -6.42 18.46 -0.12
CA PHE A 109 -7.65 18.38 -0.90
C PHE A 109 -8.84 17.96 -0.04
N ILE A 110 -8.69 16.91 0.76
CA ILE A 110 -9.76 16.43 1.66
C ILE A 110 -10.10 17.48 2.72
N ALA A 111 -9.12 18.17 3.28
CA ALA A 111 -9.35 19.25 4.24
C ALA A 111 -10.15 20.40 3.62
N TYR A 112 -9.80 20.80 2.39
CA TYR A 112 -10.55 21.83 1.66
C TYR A 112 -12.00 21.41 1.42
N GLU A 113 -12.21 20.23 0.89
CA GLU A 113 -13.55 19.69 0.61
C GLU A 113 -14.37 19.50 1.89
N ALA A 114 -13.73 19.10 3.00
CA ALA A 114 -14.40 18.97 4.29
C ALA A 114 -14.92 20.32 4.81
N VAL A 115 -14.14 21.40 4.62
CA VAL A 115 -14.57 22.77 5.00
C VAL A 115 -15.75 23.22 4.14
N ASP A 116 -15.72 22.97 2.82
CA ASP A 116 -16.82 23.30 1.93
C ASP A 116 -18.11 22.54 2.30
N ARG A 117 -18.01 21.25 2.58
CA ARG A 117 -19.16 20.43 3.04
C ARG A 117 -19.67 20.79 4.43
N TRP A 118 -18.84 21.38 5.27
CA TRP A 118 -19.28 21.93 6.55
C TRP A 118 -20.18 23.15 6.34
N ILE A 119 -19.86 23.99 5.37
CA ILE A 119 -20.62 25.19 5.02
C ILE A 119 -21.88 24.83 4.20
N ASN A 120 -21.73 23.89 3.25
CA ASN A 120 -22.75 23.46 2.30
C ASN A 120 -22.97 21.94 2.43
N PRO A 121 -23.65 21.44 3.47
CA PRO A 121 -23.77 20.00 3.72
C PRO A 121 -24.55 19.30 2.60
N PRO A 122 -23.92 18.35 1.87
CA PRO A 122 -24.61 17.57 0.85
C PRO A 122 -25.47 16.48 1.46
N GLN A 123 -26.45 15.98 0.70
CA GLN A 123 -27.17 14.78 1.09
C GLN A 123 -26.30 13.55 0.82
N VAL A 124 -26.01 12.77 1.87
CA VAL A 124 -25.21 11.56 1.80
C VAL A 124 -26.10 10.32 1.94
N HIS A 125 -25.93 9.34 1.07
CA HIS A 125 -26.64 8.06 1.13
C HIS A 125 -25.92 7.09 2.10
N GLY A 126 -26.19 7.20 3.41
CA GLY A 126 -25.49 6.49 4.47
C GLY A 126 -25.47 4.96 4.30
N VAL A 127 -26.58 4.35 3.84
CA VAL A 127 -26.63 2.91 3.57
C VAL A 127 -25.62 2.50 2.47
N GLY A 128 -25.46 3.36 1.44
CA GLY A 128 -24.47 3.13 0.40
C GLY A 128 -23.04 3.22 0.93
N VAL A 129 -22.76 4.22 1.78
CA VAL A 129 -21.43 4.37 2.41
C VAL A 129 -21.07 3.12 3.20
N ILE A 130 -21.97 2.63 4.05
CA ILE A 130 -21.74 1.40 4.84
C ILE A 130 -21.52 0.20 3.93
N GLY A 131 -22.31 0.05 2.86
CA GLY A 131 -22.16 -1.07 1.93
C GLY A 131 -20.78 -1.13 1.27
N PHE A 132 -20.26 0.01 0.81
CA PHE A 132 -18.94 0.08 0.18
C PHE A 132 -17.81 -0.03 1.22
N ALA A 133 -17.95 0.54 2.42
CA ALA A 133 -16.98 0.37 3.49
C ALA A 133 -16.85 -1.10 3.95
N VAL A 134 -17.96 -1.85 3.98
CA VAL A 134 -17.93 -3.31 4.25
C VAL A 134 -17.11 -4.06 3.20
N VAL A 135 -17.19 -3.68 1.92
CA VAL A 135 -16.34 -4.26 0.86
C VAL A 135 -14.86 -4.00 1.15
N GLY A 136 -14.50 -2.77 1.58
CA GLY A 136 -13.14 -2.42 2.01
C GLY A 136 -12.65 -3.30 3.17
N VAL A 137 -13.45 -3.43 4.23
CA VAL A 137 -13.12 -4.27 5.40
C VAL A 137 -12.90 -5.73 4.99
N ILE A 138 -13.79 -6.31 4.16
CA ILE A 138 -13.65 -7.69 3.71
C ILE A 138 -12.39 -7.86 2.87
N GLY A 139 -12.12 -6.94 1.94
CA GLY A 139 -10.92 -6.99 1.10
C GLY A 139 -9.64 -6.88 1.91
N SER A 140 -9.60 -5.97 2.90
CA SER A 140 -8.48 -5.85 3.83
C SER A 140 -8.29 -7.12 4.66
N ALA A 141 -9.36 -7.73 5.17
CA ALA A 141 -9.28 -8.98 5.93
C ALA A 141 -8.72 -10.14 5.09
N VAL A 142 -9.17 -10.28 3.84
CA VAL A 142 -8.63 -11.29 2.90
C VAL A 142 -7.15 -11.02 2.62
N SER A 143 -6.77 -9.76 2.38
CA SER A 143 -5.38 -9.37 2.13
C SER A 143 -4.47 -9.65 3.33
N LEU A 144 -4.93 -9.36 4.56
CA LEU A 144 -4.23 -9.69 5.80
C LEU A 144 -4.01 -11.20 5.93
N PHE A 145 -5.02 -12.01 5.64
CA PHE A 145 -4.89 -13.45 5.68
C PHE A 145 -3.83 -13.98 4.69
N LEU A 146 -3.80 -13.43 3.47
CA LEU A 146 -2.81 -13.79 2.45
C LEU A 146 -1.38 -13.39 2.85
N LEU A 147 -1.21 -12.24 3.51
CA LEU A 147 0.10 -11.71 3.92
C LEU A 147 0.60 -12.31 5.23
N ALA A 148 -0.28 -12.82 6.10
CA ALA A 148 0.06 -13.32 7.44
C ALA A 148 1.18 -14.36 7.45
N GLY A 149 1.21 -15.26 6.44
CA GLY A 149 2.22 -16.31 6.33
C GLY A 149 3.62 -15.81 5.95
N GLY A 150 3.75 -14.63 5.33
CA GLY A 150 5.02 -14.09 4.83
C GLY A 150 5.63 -12.94 5.66
N GLN A 151 4.85 -12.36 6.58
CA GLN A 151 5.28 -11.17 7.35
C GLN A 151 6.49 -11.40 8.26
N LYS A 152 6.77 -12.66 8.65
CA LYS A 152 7.91 -13.02 9.49
C LYS A 152 9.20 -13.25 8.69
N GLU A 153 9.08 -13.43 7.38
CA GLU A 153 10.18 -13.84 6.50
C GLU A 153 10.70 -12.67 5.65
N SER A 154 9.88 -11.61 5.43
CA SER A 154 10.23 -10.47 4.61
C SER A 154 9.74 -9.15 5.21
N LEU A 155 10.63 -8.16 5.32
CA LEU A 155 10.31 -6.81 5.79
C LEU A 155 9.29 -6.12 4.87
N ASN A 156 9.38 -6.32 3.57
CA ASN A 156 8.44 -5.76 2.60
C ASN A 156 7.03 -6.33 2.78
N VAL A 157 6.91 -7.65 3.03
CA VAL A 157 5.61 -8.28 3.31
C VAL A 157 5.06 -7.81 4.65
N LYS A 158 5.94 -7.60 5.65
CA LYS A 158 5.54 -7.03 6.95
C LYS A 158 5.05 -5.60 6.82
N ALA A 159 5.71 -4.77 6.02
CA ALA A 159 5.27 -3.41 5.77
C ALA A 159 3.88 -3.40 5.11
N ALA A 160 3.69 -4.16 4.02
CA ALA A 160 2.39 -4.31 3.37
C ALA A 160 1.31 -4.86 4.32
N PHE A 161 1.66 -5.79 5.23
CA PHE A 161 0.71 -6.31 6.22
C PHE A 161 0.23 -5.22 7.18
N LEU A 162 1.15 -4.36 7.68
CA LEU A 162 0.81 -3.26 8.59
C LEU A 162 -0.03 -2.19 7.89
N GLU A 163 0.26 -1.89 6.63
CA GLU A 163 -0.48 -0.98 5.78
C GLU A 163 -1.92 -1.46 5.60
N VAL A 164 -2.11 -2.69 5.12
CA VAL A 164 -3.43 -3.33 4.98
C VAL A 164 -4.22 -3.36 6.29
N MET A 165 -3.54 -3.56 7.42
CA MET A 165 -4.17 -3.54 8.74
C MET A 165 -4.69 -2.13 9.09
N SER A 166 -3.91 -1.10 8.79
CA SER A 166 -4.32 0.30 8.97
C SER A 166 -5.55 0.64 8.15
N ASP A 167 -5.56 0.25 6.86
CA ASP A 167 -6.68 0.49 5.94
C ASP A 167 -7.95 -0.24 6.38
N GLY A 168 -7.82 -1.50 6.85
CA GLY A 168 -8.95 -2.24 7.42
C GLY A 168 -9.57 -1.56 8.65
N ILE A 169 -8.75 -0.92 9.48
CA ILE A 169 -9.22 -0.13 10.63
C ILE A 169 -9.89 1.17 10.13
N GLY A 170 -9.33 1.84 9.12
CA GLY A 170 -9.91 3.03 8.50
C GLY A 170 -11.30 2.74 7.93
N ALA A 171 -11.41 1.70 7.10
CA ALA A 171 -12.68 1.27 6.52
C ALA A 171 -13.72 0.87 7.58
N ALA A 172 -13.29 0.22 8.67
CA ALA A 172 -14.17 -0.09 9.80
C ALA A 172 -14.63 1.18 10.53
N GLY A 173 -13.80 2.22 10.62
CA GLY A 173 -14.15 3.52 11.18
C GLY A 173 -15.22 4.28 10.38
N ILE A 174 -15.35 4.02 9.08
CA ILE A 174 -16.40 4.61 8.24
C ILE A 174 -17.78 3.99 8.57
N ILE A 175 -17.81 2.75 9.07
CA ILE A 175 -19.04 2.04 9.41
C ILE A 175 -19.62 2.50 10.76
N LEU A 176 -18.77 3.01 11.68
CA LEU A 176 -19.16 3.45 13.03
C LEU A 176 -19.67 4.86 13.04
#